data_36c6a6f49345d557473c663bbe7cd523
#
_entry.id   36c6a6f49345d557473c663bbe7cd523
#
_cell.length_a   1.000
_cell.length_b   1.000
_cell.length_c   1.000
_cell.angle_alpha   90.00
_cell.angle_beta   90.00
_cell.angle_gamma   90.00
#
_symmetry.space_group_name_H-M   'P 1'
#
loop_
_entity.id
_entity.type
_entity.pdbx_description
1 polymer ?
#
loop_
_entity_poly.entity_id
_entity_poly.type
_entity_poly.pdbx_seq_one_letter_code
_entity_poly.pdbx_strand_id
1 'polypeptide(L)'
;MSLAAKRSRAHNFSLLAVAALLAGAAMVLGSPLVPRAFAGCPDVEVVFARGTDEPPGLGKVGGAFVTALRAQTTRNVGSYAVNYPANDDFLAATDGANDASGHVQHMADHCPNTKLVLGGYSQGAAVIDIVTAAPIAALGFRDPLPADAADHVAAVALFGNPSGRAGNLMTALSPDFGGKILNLCNPGDPICSNGNSWPAHLSYVPGLTNKAAHFVAAKI
;
A
#
# COMPACT_ATOMS: atom_id res chain seq x y z
N MET A 1 -51.28 -92.10 -13.03
CA MET A 1 -49.88 -91.74 -12.73
C MET A 1 -49.81 -90.24 -12.76
N SER A 2 -49.59 -89.67 -11.61
CA SER A 2 -49.72 -88.26 -11.31
C SER A 2 -48.40 -87.55 -11.43
N LEU A 3 -48.37 -86.36 -12.02
CA LEU A 3 -47.25 -85.41 -11.94
C LEU A 3 -47.78 -84.06 -11.54
N ALA A 4 -47.50 -83.70 -10.30
CA ALA A 4 -47.87 -82.47 -9.70
C ALA A 4 -46.99 -81.30 -10.20
N ALA A 5 -47.63 -80.21 -10.59
CA ALA A 5 -46.98 -78.96 -10.98
C ALA A 5 -46.61 -78.10 -9.75
N LYS A 6 -45.33 -77.81 -9.61
CA LYS A 6 -44.77 -76.90 -8.60
C LYS A 6 -44.80 -75.45 -9.13
N ARG A 7 -45.74 -74.65 -8.62
CA ARG A 7 -45.77 -73.19 -8.93
C ARG A 7 -44.66 -72.48 -8.17
N SER A 8 -43.81 -71.83 -8.91
CA SER A 8 -42.80 -70.90 -8.44
C SER A 8 -43.41 -69.55 -8.04
N ARG A 9 -43.19 -69.15 -6.81
CA ARG A 9 -43.44 -67.78 -6.31
C ARG A 9 -42.14 -66.97 -6.55
N ALA A 10 -42.13 -66.17 -7.59
CA ALA A 10 -41.17 -65.12 -7.78
C ALA A 10 -41.91 -64.00 -8.49
N HIS A 11 -42.07 -62.86 -7.85
CA HIS A 11 -42.29 -61.51 -8.37
C HIS A 11 -42.90 -60.65 -7.27
N ASN A 12 -42.15 -60.04 -6.48
CA ASN A 12 -42.54 -58.77 -5.76
C ASN A 12 -41.36 -58.20 -4.96
N PHE A 13 -40.20 -58.11 -5.58
CA PHE A 13 -39.06 -57.29 -5.00
C PHE A 13 -38.34 -56.49 -6.11
N SER A 14 -39.03 -55.59 -6.79
CA SER A 14 -38.35 -54.74 -7.77
C SER A 14 -39.04 -53.41 -8.03
N LEU A 15 -39.69 -52.80 -7.06
CA LEU A 15 -40.24 -51.43 -7.27
C LEU A 15 -39.99 -50.45 -6.14
N LEU A 16 -39.07 -50.74 -5.18
CA LEU A 16 -38.76 -49.85 -4.10
C LEU A 16 -37.27 -49.36 -4.10
N ALA A 17 -36.48 -49.73 -5.09
CA ALA A 17 -35.06 -49.38 -5.14
C ALA A 17 -34.72 -48.24 -6.15
N VAL A 18 -35.67 -47.66 -6.88
CA VAL A 18 -35.39 -46.58 -7.89
C VAL A 18 -35.77 -45.18 -7.41
N ALA A 19 -36.50 -45.07 -6.29
CA ALA A 19 -36.89 -43.72 -5.78
C ALA A 19 -35.88 -43.03 -4.84
N ALA A 20 -34.77 -43.70 -4.48
CA ALA A 20 -33.78 -43.15 -3.53
C ALA A 20 -32.52 -42.54 -4.17
N LEU A 21 -32.39 -42.52 -5.50
CA LEU A 21 -31.18 -42.05 -6.21
C LEU A 21 -31.34 -40.70 -6.94
N LEU A 22 -32.48 -40.01 -6.79
CA LEU A 22 -32.68 -38.68 -7.42
C LEU A 22 -32.76 -37.51 -6.44
N ALA A 23 -32.48 -37.71 -5.17
CA ALA A 23 -32.46 -36.61 -4.17
C ALA A 23 -31.06 -36.15 -3.74
N GLY A 24 -29.99 -36.62 -4.41
CA GLY A 24 -28.62 -36.32 -4.00
C GLY A 24 -27.83 -35.34 -4.90
N ALA A 25 -28.46 -34.71 -5.91
CA ALA A 25 -27.73 -33.90 -6.91
C ALA A 25 -28.20 -32.45 -6.98
N ALA A 26 -28.53 -31.83 -5.87
CA ALA A 26 -28.88 -30.41 -5.88
C ALA A 26 -28.54 -29.79 -4.54
N MET A 27 -27.27 -29.45 -4.33
CA MET A 27 -26.78 -28.31 -3.48
C MET A 27 -25.26 -28.25 -3.49
N VAL A 28 -24.67 -28.08 -4.68
CA VAL A 28 -23.43 -27.32 -4.78
C VAL A 28 -23.83 -25.93 -5.32
N LEU A 29 -24.66 -25.23 -4.55
CA LEU A 29 -24.81 -23.80 -4.68
C LEU A 29 -23.48 -23.21 -4.20
N GLY A 30 -22.70 -22.67 -5.14
CA GLY A 30 -21.44 -22.06 -4.88
C GLY A 30 -21.54 -21.12 -3.69
N SER A 31 -20.85 -21.46 -2.61
CA SER A 31 -20.57 -20.48 -1.57
C SER A 31 -19.96 -19.28 -2.27
N PRO A 32 -20.46 -18.04 -2.06
CA PRO A 32 -19.79 -16.88 -2.55
C PRO A 32 -18.35 -16.97 -2.01
N LEU A 33 -17.35 -16.89 -2.91
CA LEU A 33 -15.97 -16.73 -2.53
C LEU A 33 -15.91 -15.38 -1.78
N VAL A 34 -16.16 -15.40 -0.49
CA VAL A 34 -15.85 -14.27 0.38
C VAL A 34 -14.34 -14.11 0.25
N PRO A 35 -13.84 -12.97 -0.27
CA PRO A 35 -12.42 -12.74 -0.32
C PRO A 35 -11.88 -12.97 1.10
N ARG A 36 -10.96 -13.92 1.25
CA ARG A 36 -10.30 -14.15 2.52
C ARG A 36 -9.57 -12.84 2.82
N ALA A 37 -10.05 -12.07 3.79
CA ALA A 37 -9.24 -11.01 4.37
C ALA A 37 -7.95 -11.68 4.83
N PHE A 38 -6.83 -11.28 4.25
CA PHE A 38 -5.53 -11.77 4.69
C PHE A 38 -5.38 -11.34 6.14
N ALA A 39 -5.44 -12.31 7.06
CA ALA A 39 -5.33 -12.04 8.48
C ALA A 39 -3.97 -11.39 8.75
N GLY A 40 -3.96 -10.10 9.11
CA GLY A 40 -2.75 -9.33 9.38
C GLY A 40 -2.54 -8.10 8.47
N CYS A 41 -3.22 -7.96 7.31
CA CYS A 41 -3.11 -6.75 6.48
C CYS A 41 -3.86 -5.58 7.12
N PRO A 42 -3.25 -4.38 7.22
CA PRO A 42 -3.95 -3.18 7.66
C PRO A 42 -4.89 -2.67 6.54
N ASP A 43 -5.90 -1.85 6.90
CA ASP A 43 -6.74 -1.18 5.90
C ASP A 43 -5.94 -0.15 5.10
N VAL A 44 -4.99 0.51 5.79
CA VAL A 44 -4.10 1.53 5.23
C VAL A 44 -2.69 1.28 5.75
N GLU A 45 -1.67 1.40 4.91
CA GLU A 45 -0.28 1.38 5.36
C GLU A 45 0.48 2.60 4.87
N VAL A 46 1.18 3.26 5.80
CA VAL A 46 2.07 4.39 5.49
C VAL A 46 3.49 3.87 5.34
N VAL A 47 4.02 3.90 4.12
CA VAL A 47 5.43 3.64 3.78
C VAL A 47 6.17 4.96 3.87
N PHE A 48 7.06 5.14 4.85
CA PHE A 48 7.67 6.44 5.11
C PHE A 48 9.20 6.40 5.15
N ALA A 49 9.84 7.29 4.38
CA ALA A 49 11.27 7.51 4.36
C ALA A 49 11.64 8.73 5.24
N ARG A 50 12.46 8.49 6.26
CA ARG A 50 12.91 9.51 7.23
C ARG A 50 13.90 10.51 6.60
N GLY A 51 14.19 11.60 7.29
CA GLY A 51 15.21 12.56 6.88
C GLY A 51 16.63 12.11 7.18
N THR A 52 17.62 12.84 6.63
CA THR A 52 19.06 12.66 6.87
C THR A 52 19.34 12.66 8.37
N ASP A 53 20.23 11.76 8.81
CA ASP A 53 20.72 11.60 10.19
C ASP A 53 19.62 11.24 11.24
N GLU A 54 18.38 11.05 10.82
CA GLU A 54 17.39 10.48 11.75
C GLU A 54 17.67 8.99 12.01
N PRO A 55 17.52 8.51 13.25
CA PRO A 55 17.73 7.11 13.57
C PRO A 55 16.75 6.20 12.81
N PRO A 56 17.06 4.91 12.61
CA PRO A 56 16.16 3.95 11.95
C PRO A 56 14.74 3.98 12.52
N GLY A 57 13.76 3.97 11.63
CA GLY A 57 12.35 4.12 11.94
C GLY A 57 11.66 5.15 11.04
N LEU A 58 10.49 5.64 11.46
CA LEU A 58 9.70 6.63 10.71
C LEU A 58 10.27 8.05 10.79
N GLY A 59 11.23 8.32 11.66
CA GLY A 59 11.68 9.67 11.97
C GLY A 59 10.60 10.50 12.69
N LYS A 60 10.97 11.75 13.04
CA LYS A 60 10.07 12.66 13.79
C LYS A 60 8.83 13.05 12.99
N VAL A 61 9.03 13.39 11.71
CA VAL A 61 7.94 13.86 10.83
C VAL A 61 7.02 12.70 10.49
N GLY A 62 7.57 11.53 10.11
CA GLY A 62 6.78 10.34 9.77
C GLY A 62 5.97 9.81 10.94
N GLY A 63 6.56 9.74 12.15
CA GLY A 63 5.85 9.32 13.36
C GLY A 63 4.68 10.25 13.71
N ALA A 64 4.90 11.57 13.59
CA ALA A 64 3.85 12.56 13.83
C ALA A 64 2.74 12.48 12.76
N PHE A 65 3.10 12.29 11.49
CA PHE A 65 2.14 12.13 10.40
C PHE A 65 1.26 10.87 10.59
N VAL A 66 1.86 9.71 10.88
CA VAL A 66 1.11 8.46 11.16
C VAL A 66 0.17 8.64 12.36
N THR A 67 0.64 9.29 13.43
CA THR A 67 -0.18 9.58 14.60
C THR A 67 -1.37 10.48 14.24
N ALA A 68 -1.13 11.54 13.46
CA ALA A 68 -2.17 12.45 13.00
C ALA A 68 -3.19 11.75 12.08
N LEU A 69 -2.73 10.85 11.20
CA LEU A 69 -3.61 10.10 10.32
C LEU A 69 -4.50 9.13 11.10
N ARG A 70 -3.94 8.40 12.07
CA ARG A 70 -4.70 7.51 12.96
C ARG A 70 -5.81 8.26 13.73
N ALA A 71 -5.58 9.51 14.06
CA ALA A 71 -6.59 10.36 14.74
C ALA A 71 -7.71 10.85 13.78
N GLN A 72 -7.53 10.76 12.46
CA GLN A 72 -8.47 11.29 11.47
C GLN A 72 -9.21 10.21 10.67
N THR A 73 -8.99 8.93 10.98
CA THR A 73 -9.70 7.82 10.35
C THR A 73 -10.04 6.73 11.37
N THR A 74 -11.10 5.99 11.12
CA THR A 74 -11.44 4.78 11.89
C THR A 74 -10.79 3.51 11.34
N ARG A 75 -10.08 3.62 10.21
CA ARG A 75 -9.39 2.50 9.58
C ARG A 75 -8.18 2.06 10.42
N ASN A 76 -7.82 0.78 10.32
CA ASN A 76 -6.58 0.27 10.90
C ASN A 76 -5.39 0.77 10.05
N VAL A 77 -4.56 1.67 10.62
CA VAL A 77 -3.41 2.26 9.93
C VAL A 77 -2.13 1.60 10.42
N GLY A 78 -1.52 0.77 9.55
CA GLY A 78 -0.16 0.26 9.68
C GLY A 78 0.89 1.29 9.24
N SER A 79 2.15 0.96 9.45
CA SER A 79 3.27 1.77 8.96
C SER A 79 4.51 0.93 8.70
N TYR A 80 5.20 1.23 7.62
CA TYR A 80 6.49 0.68 7.25
C TYR A 80 7.53 1.81 7.21
N ALA A 81 8.64 1.61 7.89
CA ALA A 81 9.77 2.54 7.86
C ALA A 81 10.76 2.09 6.79
N VAL A 82 10.95 2.90 5.75
CA VAL A 82 11.87 2.61 4.66
C VAL A 82 13.30 2.41 5.21
N ASN A 83 13.87 1.27 4.88
CA ASN A 83 15.19 0.87 5.34
C ASN A 83 16.27 1.36 4.37
N TYR A 84 17.01 2.39 4.79
CA TYR A 84 18.13 2.96 4.04
C TYR A 84 19.07 3.71 4.99
N PRO A 85 20.32 4.04 4.58
CA PRO A 85 21.30 4.69 5.46
C PRO A 85 20.85 6.06 6.01
N ALA A 86 20.15 6.88 5.21
CA ALA A 86 19.72 8.24 5.55
C ALA A 86 20.89 9.11 6.06
N ASN A 87 21.99 9.10 5.34
CA ASN A 87 23.22 9.85 5.63
C ASN A 87 23.48 10.92 4.56
N ASP A 88 24.60 11.63 4.64
CA ASP A 88 25.00 12.66 3.70
C ASP A 88 25.36 12.15 2.28
N ASP A 89 25.47 10.83 2.08
CA ASP A 89 25.58 10.24 0.76
C ASP A 89 24.19 10.21 0.10
N PHE A 90 23.90 11.22 -0.71
CA PHE A 90 22.63 11.32 -1.41
C PHE A 90 22.37 10.18 -2.43
N LEU A 91 23.41 9.46 -2.87
CA LEU A 91 23.23 8.26 -3.70
C LEU A 91 22.55 7.13 -2.91
N ALA A 92 22.68 7.13 -1.59
CA ALA A 92 21.96 6.21 -0.71
C ALA A 92 20.41 6.38 -0.75
N ALA A 93 19.91 7.48 -1.31
CA ALA A 93 18.48 7.64 -1.57
C ALA A 93 17.93 6.56 -2.53
N THR A 94 18.76 6.06 -3.45
CA THR A 94 18.35 4.96 -4.36
C THR A 94 18.18 3.62 -3.63
N ASP A 95 18.93 3.37 -2.55
CA ASP A 95 18.71 2.20 -1.70
C ASP A 95 17.34 2.28 -1.01
N GLY A 96 16.99 3.47 -0.50
CA GLY A 96 15.67 3.73 0.04
C GLY A 96 14.55 3.59 -0.99
N ALA A 97 14.78 4.04 -2.22
CA ALA A 97 13.81 3.89 -3.29
C ALA A 97 13.58 2.42 -3.67
N ASN A 98 14.65 1.61 -3.73
CA ASN A 98 14.54 0.16 -3.97
C ASN A 98 13.77 -0.53 -2.82
N ASP A 99 14.08 -0.21 -1.57
CA ASP A 99 13.38 -0.78 -0.41
C ASP A 99 11.88 -0.39 -0.40
N ALA A 100 11.58 0.89 -0.61
CA ALA A 100 10.19 1.37 -0.64
C ALA A 100 9.40 0.75 -1.80
N SER A 101 9.98 0.69 -3.00
CA SER A 101 9.34 0.09 -4.18
C SER A 101 9.10 -1.40 -3.99
N GLY A 102 10.10 -2.16 -3.51
CA GLY A 102 9.96 -3.58 -3.22
C GLY A 102 8.88 -3.86 -2.17
N HIS A 103 8.78 -3.00 -1.13
CA HIS A 103 7.72 -3.12 -0.12
C HIS A 103 6.33 -2.83 -0.71
N VAL A 104 6.18 -1.80 -1.56
CA VAL A 104 4.91 -1.50 -2.24
C VAL A 104 4.45 -2.68 -3.10
N GLN A 105 5.35 -3.27 -3.89
CA GLN A 105 5.06 -4.45 -4.72
C GLN A 105 4.65 -5.64 -3.84
N HIS A 106 5.40 -5.91 -2.77
CA HIS A 106 5.05 -6.96 -1.80
C HIS A 106 3.65 -6.76 -1.22
N MET A 107 3.29 -5.53 -0.84
CA MET A 107 1.97 -5.23 -0.30
C MET A 107 0.86 -5.35 -1.36
N ALA A 108 1.11 -4.95 -2.60
CA ALA A 108 0.16 -5.14 -3.70
C ALA A 108 -0.17 -6.63 -3.91
N ASP A 109 0.86 -7.50 -3.85
CA ASP A 109 0.70 -8.94 -4.05
C ASP A 109 0.03 -9.64 -2.86
N HIS A 110 0.40 -9.29 -1.64
CA HIS A 110 0.02 -10.04 -0.43
C HIS A 110 -1.14 -9.40 0.34
N CYS A 111 -1.35 -8.09 0.20
CA CYS A 111 -2.39 -7.31 0.87
C CYS A 111 -3.19 -6.45 -0.14
N PRO A 112 -3.83 -7.04 -1.17
CA PRO A 112 -4.38 -6.30 -2.32
C PRO A 112 -5.51 -5.32 -1.96
N ASN A 113 -6.08 -5.41 -0.77
CA ASN A 113 -7.12 -4.48 -0.30
C ASN A 113 -6.55 -3.33 0.55
N THR A 114 -5.26 -3.37 0.92
CA THR A 114 -4.61 -2.31 1.68
C THR A 114 -4.41 -1.08 0.79
N LYS A 115 -4.81 0.09 1.27
CA LYS A 115 -4.49 1.38 0.64
C LYS A 115 -3.12 1.83 1.09
N LEU A 116 -2.20 1.98 0.15
CA LEU A 116 -0.84 2.43 0.45
C LEU A 116 -0.75 3.95 0.41
N VAL A 117 0.01 4.51 1.34
CA VAL A 117 0.34 5.93 1.44
C VAL A 117 1.84 6.06 1.48
N LEU A 118 2.42 6.70 0.47
CA LEU A 118 3.85 6.97 0.46
C LEU A 118 4.13 8.30 1.15
N GLY A 119 5.21 8.38 1.90
CA GLY A 119 5.62 9.63 2.54
C GLY A 119 7.12 9.74 2.71
N GLY A 120 7.60 10.97 2.78
CA GLY A 120 9.02 11.22 3.03
C GLY A 120 9.29 12.62 3.53
N TYR A 121 10.37 12.76 4.30
CA TYR A 121 10.83 14.05 4.81
C TYR A 121 12.27 14.32 4.35
N SER A 122 12.53 15.54 3.81
CA SER A 122 13.86 15.98 3.38
C SER A 122 14.47 14.99 2.36
N GLN A 123 15.59 14.33 2.66
CA GLN A 123 16.17 13.27 1.83
C GLN A 123 15.15 12.14 1.59
N GLY A 124 14.35 11.77 2.58
CA GLY A 124 13.28 10.78 2.42
C GLY A 124 12.20 11.21 1.43
N ALA A 125 11.94 12.51 1.27
CA ALA A 125 11.06 12.99 0.22
C ALA A 125 11.67 12.76 -1.18
N ALA A 126 12.99 12.92 -1.33
CA ALA A 126 13.70 12.58 -2.57
C ALA A 126 13.66 11.06 -2.84
N VAL A 127 13.74 10.22 -1.81
CA VAL A 127 13.54 8.76 -1.94
C VAL A 127 12.19 8.45 -2.58
N ILE A 128 11.12 9.06 -2.08
CA ILE A 128 9.77 8.83 -2.60
C ILE A 128 9.56 9.48 -3.98
N ASP A 129 10.20 10.61 -4.28
CA ASP A 129 10.21 11.18 -5.62
C ASP A 129 10.80 10.20 -6.65
N ILE A 130 11.90 9.50 -6.31
CA ILE A 130 12.47 8.47 -7.20
C ILE A 130 11.46 7.37 -7.48
N VAL A 131 10.78 6.86 -6.44
CA VAL A 131 9.78 5.79 -6.57
C VAL A 131 8.61 6.22 -7.45
N THR A 132 8.15 7.47 -7.33
CA THR A 132 6.93 7.94 -7.99
C THR A 132 7.17 8.54 -9.38
N ALA A 133 8.38 9.00 -9.68
CA ALA A 133 8.68 9.70 -10.93
C ALA A 133 9.57 8.91 -11.89
N ALA A 134 10.24 7.84 -11.45
CA ALA A 134 11.14 7.05 -12.29
C ALA A 134 10.45 5.76 -12.80
N PRO A 135 9.84 5.80 -13.98
CA PRO A 135 9.18 4.61 -14.55
C PRO A 135 10.17 3.57 -15.09
N ILE A 136 11.46 3.89 -15.04
CA ILE A 136 12.54 3.03 -15.54
C ILE A 136 13.67 2.93 -14.52
N ALA A 137 14.36 1.79 -14.51
CA ALA A 137 15.55 1.61 -13.70
C ALA A 137 16.69 2.55 -14.17
N ALA A 138 17.23 3.34 -13.25
CA ALA A 138 18.32 4.28 -13.52
C ALA A 138 19.10 4.64 -12.24
N LEU A 139 20.39 4.97 -12.37
CA LEU A 139 21.24 5.54 -11.31
C LEU A 139 21.22 4.77 -9.98
N GLY A 140 21.13 3.44 -10.01
CA GLY A 140 21.05 2.60 -8.81
C GLY A 140 19.61 2.24 -8.37
N PHE A 141 18.59 2.93 -8.87
CA PHE A 141 17.21 2.49 -8.73
C PHE A 141 16.94 1.34 -9.72
N ARG A 142 16.56 0.17 -9.21
CA ARG A 142 16.47 -1.07 -9.97
C ARG A 142 15.05 -1.62 -10.08
N ASP A 143 14.18 -1.24 -9.16
CA ASP A 143 12.83 -1.77 -9.01
C ASP A 143 11.76 -0.68 -9.22
N PRO A 144 11.59 -0.14 -10.45
CA PRO A 144 10.51 0.80 -10.72
C PRO A 144 9.15 0.15 -10.47
N LEU A 145 8.21 0.93 -9.93
CA LEU A 145 6.87 0.43 -9.66
C LEU A 145 6.13 0.12 -10.97
N PRO A 146 5.63 -1.12 -11.13
CA PRO A 146 4.67 -1.42 -12.20
C PRO A 146 3.34 -0.68 -11.96
N ALA A 147 2.60 -0.41 -13.03
CA ALA A 147 1.38 0.39 -12.98
C ALA A 147 0.31 -0.21 -12.05
N ASP A 148 0.19 -1.53 -12.02
CA ASP A 148 -0.73 -2.26 -11.14
C ASP A 148 -0.38 -2.08 -9.64
N ALA A 149 0.91 -2.08 -9.29
CA ALA A 149 1.35 -1.76 -7.93
C ALA A 149 1.11 -0.28 -7.58
N ALA A 150 1.30 0.63 -8.55
CA ALA A 150 1.01 2.05 -8.38
C ALA A 150 -0.47 2.34 -8.09
N ASP A 151 -1.39 1.52 -8.60
CA ASP A 151 -2.83 1.64 -8.36
C ASP A 151 -3.22 1.42 -6.90
N HIS A 152 -2.42 0.67 -6.13
CA HIS A 152 -2.63 0.49 -4.69
C HIS A 152 -2.27 1.75 -3.88
N VAL A 153 -1.47 2.68 -4.44
CA VAL A 153 -1.09 3.92 -3.78
C VAL A 153 -2.22 4.94 -3.86
N ALA A 154 -2.85 5.23 -2.73
CA ALA A 154 -3.95 6.19 -2.62
C ALA A 154 -3.46 7.64 -2.53
N ALA A 155 -2.33 7.89 -1.88
CA ALA A 155 -1.79 9.23 -1.65
C ALA A 155 -0.27 9.22 -1.46
N VAL A 156 0.34 10.37 -1.73
CA VAL A 156 1.76 10.65 -1.46
C VAL A 156 1.87 11.97 -0.70
N ALA A 157 2.60 11.99 0.42
CA ALA A 157 2.80 13.17 1.25
C ALA A 157 4.29 13.45 1.43
N LEU A 158 4.79 14.55 0.85
CA LEU A 158 6.20 14.92 0.85
C LEU A 158 6.41 16.19 1.68
N PHE A 159 7.39 16.14 2.59
CA PHE A 159 7.70 17.22 3.51
C PHE A 159 9.13 17.71 3.27
N GLY A 160 9.31 19.00 3.01
CA GLY A 160 10.62 19.57 2.76
C GLY A 160 11.33 18.95 1.56
N ASN A 161 10.60 18.70 0.49
CA ASN A 161 11.07 17.98 -0.69
C ASN A 161 12.10 18.79 -1.47
N PRO A 162 13.33 18.29 -1.70
CA PRO A 162 14.37 19.00 -2.48
C PRO A 162 13.92 19.36 -3.91
N SER A 163 13.08 18.58 -4.56
CA SER A 163 12.57 18.87 -5.90
C SER A 163 11.70 20.13 -5.95
N GLY A 164 11.24 20.62 -4.79
CA GLY A 164 10.52 21.89 -4.68
C GLY A 164 11.31 23.08 -5.22
N ARG A 165 12.64 23.10 -5.07
CA ARG A 165 13.53 24.13 -5.63
C ARG A 165 13.59 24.12 -7.16
N ALA A 166 13.29 22.99 -7.76
CA ALA A 166 13.18 22.80 -9.22
C ALA A 166 11.73 22.87 -9.72
N GLY A 167 10.81 23.49 -8.95
CA GLY A 167 9.42 23.64 -9.34
C GLY A 167 8.60 22.36 -9.25
N ASN A 168 9.00 21.43 -8.39
CA ASN A 168 8.36 20.10 -8.24
C ASN A 168 8.31 19.28 -9.55
N LEU A 169 9.38 19.37 -10.35
CA LEU A 169 9.47 18.69 -11.65
C LEU A 169 9.24 17.19 -11.53
N MET A 170 9.75 16.55 -10.48
CA MET A 170 9.56 15.10 -10.26
C MET A 170 8.08 14.75 -10.13
N THR A 171 7.32 15.51 -9.33
CA THR A 171 5.86 15.34 -9.20
C THR A 171 5.14 15.54 -10.54
N ALA A 172 5.56 16.54 -11.34
CA ALA A 172 4.96 16.83 -12.64
C ALA A 172 5.26 15.75 -13.70
N LEU A 173 6.39 15.04 -13.54
CA LEU A 173 6.80 13.95 -14.45
C LEU A 173 6.16 12.61 -14.10
N SER A 174 5.41 12.52 -13.01
CA SER A 174 4.79 11.26 -12.56
C SER A 174 3.39 11.08 -13.17
N PRO A 175 3.22 10.24 -14.20
CA PRO A 175 1.93 10.07 -14.85
C PRO A 175 0.88 9.42 -13.92
N ASP A 176 1.31 8.49 -13.08
CA ASP A 176 0.40 7.68 -12.25
C ASP A 176 0.10 8.31 -10.89
N PHE A 177 0.91 9.28 -10.46
CA PHE A 177 0.86 9.84 -9.11
C PHE A 177 0.50 11.33 -9.04
N GLY A 178 0.57 12.10 -10.14
CA GLY A 178 0.42 13.55 -10.12
C GLY A 178 -0.80 14.06 -9.33
N GLY A 179 -1.96 13.43 -9.49
CA GLY A 179 -3.19 13.76 -8.75
C GLY A 179 -3.22 13.24 -7.31
N LYS A 180 -2.26 12.42 -6.90
CA LYS A 180 -2.19 11.78 -5.58
C LYS A 180 -1.17 12.46 -4.65
N ILE A 181 -0.31 13.37 -5.18
CA ILE A 181 0.83 13.94 -4.45
C ILE A 181 0.48 15.27 -3.78
N LEU A 182 0.85 15.39 -2.50
CA LEU A 182 0.86 16.63 -1.74
C LEU A 182 2.30 16.97 -1.34
N ASN A 183 2.87 18.01 -1.94
CA ASN A 183 4.16 18.58 -1.54
C ASN A 183 3.94 19.68 -0.49
N LEU A 184 4.61 19.56 0.65
CA LEU A 184 4.55 20.50 1.76
C LEU A 184 5.93 21.11 2.01
N CYS A 185 5.99 22.43 1.89
CA CYS A 185 7.20 23.20 2.14
C CYS A 185 6.89 24.34 3.12
N ASN A 186 7.61 24.41 4.22
CA ASN A 186 7.50 25.55 5.13
C ASN A 186 8.08 26.82 4.47
N PRO A 187 7.45 27.98 4.64
CA PRO A 187 8.01 29.25 4.17
C PRO A 187 9.42 29.45 4.73
N GLY A 188 10.37 29.67 3.85
CA GLY A 188 11.77 29.90 4.20
C GLY A 188 12.64 28.65 4.37
N ASP A 189 12.09 27.45 4.23
CA ASP A 189 12.85 26.19 4.26
C ASP A 189 13.87 26.15 3.10
N PRO A 190 15.19 26.01 3.37
CA PRO A 190 16.23 26.03 2.34
C PRO A 190 16.26 24.77 1.46
N ILE A 191 15.63 23.69 1.87
CA ILE A 191 15.64 22.43 1.11
C ILE A 191 14.60 22.45 -0.01
N CYS A 192 13.40 22.94 0.26
CA CYS A 192 12.28 22.90 -0.70
C CYS A 192 11.95 24.30 -1.29
N SER A 193 12.63 25.37 -0.86
CA SER A 193 12.45 26.73 -1.35
C SER A 193 13.78 27.48 -1.49
N ASN A 194 13.74 28.74 -1.94
CA ASN A 194 14.90 29.63 -1.96
C ASN A 194 15.15 30.34 -0.61
N GLY A 195 14.55 29.83 0.46
CA GLY A 195 14.75 30.35 1.81
C GLY A 195 16.09 29.96 2.43
N ASN A 196 16.34 30.45 3.64
CA ASN A 196 17.58 30.18 4.39
C ASN A 196 17.33 29.86 5.87
N SER A 197 16.09 29.49 6.22
CA SER A 197 15.69 29.21 7.60
C SER A 197 15.74 27.72 7.91
N TRP A 198 16.83 27.23 8.51
CA TRP A 198 16.89 25.85 9.04
C TRP A 198 15.79 25.56 10.08
N PRO A 199 15.41 26.49 10.99
CA PRO A 199 14.25 26.26 11.85
C PRO A 199 12.96 25.94 11.08
N ALA A 200 12.74 26.54 9.90
CA ALA A 200 11.59 26.21 9.06
C ALA A 200 11.66 24.77 8.56
N HIS A 201 12.87 24.29 8.16
CA HIS A 201 13.07 22.90 7.75
C HIS A 201 12.79 21.90 8.88
N LEU A 202 13.01 22.27 10.13
CA LEU A 202 12.81 21.41 11.30
C LEU A 202 11.38 21.49 11.92
N SER A 203 10.49 22.33 11.37
CA SER A 203 9.21 22.70 12.00
C SER A 203 7.96 22.20 11.25
N TYR A 204 7.99 20.96 10.74
CA TYR A 204 6.86 20.35 10.04
C TYR A 204 5.75 19.84 10.99
N VAL A 205 6.12 19.56 12.25
CA VAL A 205 5.20 19.02 13.28
C VAL A 205 4.72 20.16 14.18
N PRO A 206 3.40 20.22 14.53
CA PRO A 206 2.31 19.35 14.08
C PRO A 206 1.58 19.90 12.84
N GLY A 207 1.80 21.16 12.46
CA GLY A 207 0.95 21.88 11.50
C GLY A 207 0.85 21.18 10.13
N LEU A 208 1.98 20.91 9.49
CA LEU A 208 2.00 20.31 8.16
C LEU A 208 1.74 18.79 8.19
N THR A 209 2.10 18.09 9.28
CA THR A 209 1.72 16.68 9.45
C THR A 209 0.21 16.51 9.59
N ASN A 210 -0.49 17.41 10.30
CA ASN A 210 -1.96 17.41 10.38
C ASN A 210 -2.59 17.72 9.00
N LYS A 211 -2.04 18.66 8.25
CA LYS A 211 -2.51 18.99 6.90
C LYS A 211 -2.36 17.79 5.95
N ALA A 212 -1.23 17.08 6.01
CA ALA A 212 -1.01 15.87 5.23
C ALA A 212 -1.99 14.76 5.63
N ALA A 213 -2.21 14.56 6.92
CA ALA A 213 -3.14 13.57 7.43
C ALA A 213 -4.58 13.84 6.94
N HIS A 214 -5.01 15.10 6.94
CA HIS A 214 -6.32 15.48 6.39
C HIS A 214 -6.44 15.19 4.89
N PHE A 215 -5.40 15.52 4.12
CA PHE A 215 -5.36 15.22 2.69
C PHE A 215 -5.45 13.71 2.41
N VAL A 216 -4.70 12.91 3.17
CA VAL A 216 -4.69 11.44 3.02
C VAL A 216 -6.01 10.84 3.47
N ALA A 217 -6.57 11.26 4.60
CA ALA A 217 -7.85 10.75 5.12
C ALA A 217 -9.00 10.91 4.13
N ALA A 218 -8.95 11.93 3.27
CA ALA A 218 -9.94 12.14 2.20
C ALA A 218 -9.77 11.20 0.98
N LYS A 219 -8.69 10.41 0.91
CA LYS A 219 -8.35 9.53 -0.22
C LYS A 219 -8.35 8.03 0.11
N ILE A 220 -8.47 7.69 1.37
CA ILE A 220 -8.46 6.31 1.88
C ILE A 220 -9.82 5.82 2.34
#